data_feb974bb3c1f122bf13285b4999e4fcf
#
_entry.id   feb974bb3c1f122bf13285b4999e4fcf
#
_cell.length_a   1.000
_cell.length_b   1.000
_cell.length_c   1.000
_cell.angle_alpha   90.00
_cell.angle_beta   90.00
_cell.angle_gamma   90.00
#
_symmetry.space_group_name_H-M   'P 1'
#
loop_
_entity.id
_entity.type
_entity.pdbx_description
1 polymer ?
#
loop_
_entity_poly.entity_id
_entity_poly.type
_entity_poly.pdbx_seq_one_letter_code
_entity_poly.pdbx_strand_id
1 'polypeptide(L)'
;MDPAVSIRDCRAEDCTEVLRLIRELAEYEKVPEQVKISDQGLFQDGFGQDPFYKCLVAEVPPERRSKGGHTIVGYALYFFTYSTWKGRNIYMEDLYVMPEFRGKGIGKRLMRTVAEIGLEKGCTQMKFSVLDWNQPAIDFYLGEGAVDLTAAEGWHVFRFEADAMQQLASK
;
A
#
# COMPACT_ATOMS: atom_id res chain seq x y z
N MET A 1 -2.00 18.34 11.72
CA MET A 1 -1.54 17.87 10.40
C MET A 1 -0.45 18.80 9.88
N ASP A 2 0.70 18.27 9.50
CA ASP A 2 1.82 19.10 9.05
C ASP A 2 1.60 19.54 7.59
N PRO A 3 1.37 20.83 7.32
CA PRO A 3 1.12 21.32 5.96
C PRO A 3 2.36 21.21 5.05
N ALA A 4 3.55 21.03 5.63
CA ALA A 4 4.78 20.90 4.83
C ALA A 4 4.92 19.53 4.18
N VAL A 5 4.16 18.51 4.62
CA VAL A 5 4.16 17.18 4.00
C VAL A 5 3.18 17.19 2.83
N SER A 6 3.66 16.84 1.64
CA SER A 6 2.81 16.70 0.46
C SER A 6 2.51 15.23 0.16
N ILE A 7 1.28 14.96 -0.23
CA ILE A 7 0.86 13.66 -0.77
C ILE A 7 0.71 13.85 -2.27
N ARG A 8 1.39 13.04 -3.04
CA ARG A 8 1.36 13.14 -4.51
C ARG A 8 1.49 11.77 -5.18
N ASP A 9 1.16 11.71 -6.44
CA ASP A 9 1.40 10.50 -7.22
C ASP A 9 2.90 10.18 -7.27
N CYS A 10 3.21 8.90 -7.16
CA CYS A 10 4.55 8.39 -7.36
C CYS A 10 4.96 8.65 -8.81
N ARG A 11 6.19 9.08 -9.01
CA ARG A 11 6.81 9.25 -10.32
C ARG A 11 7.77 8.09 -10.59
N ALA A 12 8.13 7.92 -11.85
CA ALA A 12 9.07 6.86 -12.23
C ALA A 12 10.38 6.91 -11.44
N GLU A 13 10.91 8.11 -11.21
CA GLU A 13 12.14 8.32 -10.45
C GLU A 13 12.02 8.01 -8.95
N ASP A 14 10.81 7.87 -8.44
CA ASP A 14 10.59 7.54 -7.02
C ASP A 14 10.71 6.03 -6.73
N CYS A 15 10.78 5.18 -7.77
CA CYS A 15 10.72 3.72 -7.58
C CYS A 15 11.80 3.18 -6.64
N THR A 16 13.02 3.71 -6.68
CA THR A 16 14.09 3.30 -5.78
C THR A 16 13.73 3.60 -4.32
N GLU A 17 13.17 4.79 -4.06
CA GLU A 17 12.75 5.18 -2.71
C GLU A 17 11.53 4.39 -2.24
N VAL A 18 10.58 4.13 -3.13
CA VAL A 18 9.42 3.30 -2.79
C VAL A 18 9.87 1.88 -2.45
N LEU A 19 10.81 1.30 -3.21
CA LEU A 19 11.35 -0.03 -2.91
C LEU A 19 12.05 -0.04 -1.54
N ARG A 20 12.78 1.02 -1.21
CA ARG A 20 13.38 1.15 0.13
C ARG A 20 12.30 1.05 1.22
N LEU A 21 11.21 1.80 1.05
CA LEU A 21 10.10 1.79 2.01
C LEU A 21 9.38 0.44 2.05
N ILE A 22 9.23 -0.24 0.91
CA ILE A 22 8.68 -1.60 0.85
C ILE A 22 9.53 -2.56 1.71
N ARG A 23 10.84 -2.46 1.61
CA ARG A 23 11.76 -3.27 2.41
C ARG A 23 11.66 -2.93 3.90
N GLU A 24 11.54 -1.66 4.26
CA GLU A 24 11.33 -1.25 5.66
C GLU A 24 10.02 -1.84 6.20
N LEU A 25 8.95 -1.81 5.43
CA LEU A 25 7.67 -2.40 5.83
C LEU A 25 7.80 -3.91 6.01
N ALA A 26 8.46 -4.59 5.09
CA ALA A 26 8.66 -6.04 5.18
C ALA A 26 9.49 -6.42 6.43
N GLU A 27 10.48 -5.63 6.80
CA GLU A 27 11.22 -5.81 8.04
C GLU A 27 10.33 -5.63 9.26
N TYR A 28 9.50 -4.60 9.27
CA TYR A 28 8.52 -4.38 10.33
C TYR A 28 7.55 -5.56 10.44
N GLU A 29 7.11 -6.11 9.31
CA GLU A 29 6.23 -7.27 9.23
C GLU A 29 6.97 -8.61 9.46
N LYS A 30 8.28 -8.58 9.69
CA LYS A 30 9.14 -9.74 10.00
C LYS A 30 9.27 -10.74 8.85
N VAL A 31 9.13 -10.26 7.61
CA VAL A 31 9.21 -11.10 6.39
C VAL A 31 10.07 -10.44 5.30
N PRO A 32 11.26 -9.89 5.63
CA PRO A 32 12.07 -9.18 4.64
C PRO A 32 12.48 -10.06 3.45
N GLU A 33 12.60 -11.37 3.65
CA GLU A 33 12.93 -12.34 2.61
C GLU A 33 11.84 -12.49 1.54
N GLN A 34 10.62 -12.01 1.81
CA GLN A 34 9.51 -12.06 0.84
C GLN A 34 9.66 -11.03 -0.28
N VAL A 35 10.46 -9.98 -0.08
CA VAL A 35 10.64 -8.94 -1.10
C VAL A 35 11.59 -9.43 -2.18
N LYS A 36 11.02 -9.83 -3.32
CA LYS A 36 11.76 -10.38 -4.47
C LYS A 36 11.82 -9.43 -5.67
N ILE A 37 11.06 -8.33 -5.61
CA ILE A 37 11.03 -7.34 -6.69
C ILE A 37 12.29 -6.48 -6.68
N SER A 38 12.60 -5.90 -7.84
CA SER A 38 13.66 -4.91 -8.00
C SER A 38 13.05 -3.54 -8.28
N ASP A 39 13.85 -2.49 -8.18
CA ASP A 39 13.44 -1.15 -8.57
C ASP A 39 13.07 -1.08 -10.07
N GLN A 40 13.80 -1.81 -10.92
CA GLN A 40 13.47 -1.92 -12.34
C GLN A 40 12.16 -2.64 -12.58
N GLY A 41 11.89 -3.75 -11.86
CA GLY A 41 10.61 -4.45 -11.92
C GLY A 41 9.46 -3.58 -11.46
N LEU A 42 9.66 -2.87 -10.36
CA LEU A 42 8.66 -1.93 -9.84
C LEU A 42 8.37 -0.82 -10.85
N PHE A 43 9.41 -0.29 -11.51
CA PHE A 43 9.25 0.69 -12.57
C PHE A 43 8.42 0.14 -13.74
N GLN A 44 8.77 -1.04 -14.24
CA GLN A 44 8.06 -1.66 -15.38
C GLN A 44 6.60 -1.92 -15.07
N ASP A 45 6.31 -2.41 -13.86
CA ASP A 45 4.94 -2.78 -13.47
C ASP A 45 4.05 -1.57 -13.18
N GLY A 46 4.63 -0.44 -12.81
CA GLY A 46 3.87 0.78 -12.48
C GLY A 46 3.83 1.82 -13.60
N PHE A 47 4.87 1.86 -14.43
CA PHE A 47 5.07 2.93 -15.43
C PHE A 47 5.24 2.39 -16.85
N GLY A 48 5.09 1.08 -17.04
CA GLY A 48 5.11 0.47 -18.36
C GLY A 48 3.79 0.64 -19.10
N GLN A 49 3.64 -0.13 -20.17
CA GLN A 49 2.48 -0.01 -21.07
C GLN A 49 1.17 -0.40 -20.38
N ASP A 50 1.18 -1.45 -19.54
CA ASP A 50 0.01 -1.94 -18.80
C ASP A 50 0.30 -1.90 -17.30
N PRO A 51 0.12 -0.75 -16.64
CA PRO A 51 0.45 -0.65 -15.22
C PRO A 51 -0.44 -1.54 -14.34
N PHE A 52 0.19 -2.29 -13.45
CA PHE A 52 -0.50 -3.21 -12.53
C PHE A 52 -0.83 -2.58 -11.19
N TYR A 53 -0.23 -1.42 -10.87
CA TYR A 53 -0.50 -0.72 -9.62
C TYR A 53 -0.41 0.79 -9.83
N LYS A 54 -0.93 1.50 -8.84
CA LYS A 54 -0.75 2.94 -8.64
C LYS A 54 -0.13 3.15 -7.27
N CYS A 55 0.54 4.26 -7.09
CA CYS A 55 1.21 4.55 -5.83
C CYS A 55 1.17 6.03 -5.51
N LEU A 56 0.90 6.34 -4.25
CA LEU A 56 1.05 7.67 -3.67
C LEU A 56 2.30 7.69 -2.82
N VAL A 57 2.98 8.82 -2.77
CA VAL A 57 4.10 9.04 -1.87
C VAL A 57 3.83 10.25 -0.97
N ALA A 58 4.37 10.20 0.24
CA ALA A 58 4.41 11.33 1.15
C ALA A 58 5.82 11.91 1.10
N GLU A 59 5.92 13.18 0.74
CA GLU A 59 7.18 13.88 0.58
C GLU A 59 7.28 15.04 1.56
N VAL A 60 8.43 15.12 2.25
CA VAL A 60 8.77 16.25 3.11
C VAL A 60 9.77 17.14 2.40
N PRO A 61 9.82 18.45 2.74
CA PRO A 61 10.83 19.34 2.16
C PRO A 61 12.24 18.94 2.63
N PRO A 62 13.29 19.29 1.86
CA PRO A 62 14.66 18.86 2.15
C PRO A 62 15.16 19.19 3.56
N GLU A 63 14.72 20.30 4.14
CA GLU A 63 15.07 20.70 5.50
C GLU A 63 14.47 19.79 6.58
N ARG A 64 13.47 19.00 6.24
CA ARG A 64 12.81 18.04 7.14
C ARG A 64 13.11 16.57 6.79
N ARG A 65 14.10 16.36 5.94
CA ARG A 65 14.50 15.00 5.57
C ARG A 65 14.77 14.11 6.76
N SER A 66 14.66 12.80 6.58
CA SER A 66 14.97 11.82 7.63
C SER A 66 16.44 11.92 8.06
N LYS A 67 16.78 11.29 9.17
CA LYS A 67 18.18 11.19 9.63
C LYS A 67 19.08 10.58 8.59
N GLY A 68 18.55 9.64 7.77
CA GLY A 68 19.26 9.04 6.65
C GLY A 68 19.27 9.86 5.36
N GLY A 69 18.67 11.07 5.37
CA GLY A 69 18.70 11.98 4.22
C GLY A 69 17.56 11.79 3.23
N HIS A 70 16.50 11.05 3.59
CA HIS A 70 15.37 10.75 2.69
C HIS A 70 14.25 11.78 2.83
N THR A 71 13.67 12.18 1.70
CA THR A 71 12.50 13.07 1.66
C THR A 71 11.20 12.33 1.36
N ILE A 72 11.27 11.14 0.75
CA ILE A 72 10.10 10.27 0.57
C ILE A 72 9.98 9.44 1.84
N VAL A 73 8.95 9.72 2.63
CA VAL A 73 8.84 9.20 4.01
C VAL A 73 7.65 8.29 4.24
N GLY A 74 6.83 8.09 3.22
CA GLY A 74 5.69 7.18 3.29
C GLY A 74 5.14 6.91 1.90
N TYR A 75 4.34 5.86 1.79
CA TYR A 75 3.68 5.51 0.54
C TYR A 75 2.38 4.76 0.80
N ALA A 76 1.50 4.77 -0.20
CA ALA A 76 0.35 3.89 -0.29
C ALA A 76 0.31 3.31 -1.71
N LEU A 77 0.34 2.00 -1.83
CA LEU A 77 0.29 1.32 -3.11
C LEU A 77 -1.08 0.65 -3.25
N TYR A 78 -1.73 0.86 -4.38
CA TYR A 78 -3.10 0.40 -4.58
C TYR A 78 -3.36 0.02 -6.03
N PHE A 79 -4.46 -0.70 -6.25
CA PHE A 79 -4.93 -1.06 -7.58
C PHE A 79 -6.44 -1.28 -7.53
N PHE A 80 -7.06 -1.34 -8.71
CA PHE A 80 -8.50 -1.49 -8.81
C PHE A 80 -8.85 -2.97 -8.98
N THR A 81 -9.90 -3.40 -8.28
CA THR A 81 -10.46 -4.74 -8.33
C THR A 81 -11.96 -4.66 -8.58
N TYR A 82 -12.62 -5.78 -8.70
CA TYR A 82 -14.05 -5.81 -8.97
C TYR A 82 -14.75 -6.82 -8.08
N SER A 83 -15.83 -6.38 -7.43
CA SER A 83 -16.74 -7.25 -6.69
C SER A 83 -17.98 -7.52 -7.55
N THR A 84 -18.31 -8.79 -7.78
CA THR A 84 -19.53 -9.12 -8.51
C THR A 84 -20.80 -8.80 -7.74
N TRP A 85 -20.68 -8.51 -6.44
CA TRP A 85 -21.82 -8.10 -5.60
C TRP A 85 -21.94 -6.58 -5.47
N LYS A 86 -20.80 -5.87 -5.42
CA LYS A 86 -20.77 -4.44 -5.09
C LYS A 86 -20.19 -3.55 -6.18
N GLY A 87 -19.65 -4.13 -7.26
CA GLY A 87 -19.07 -3.37 -8.36
C GLY A 87 -17.60 -3.03 -8.16
N ARG A 88 -17.21 -1.85 -8.59
CA ARG A 88 -15.79 -1.43 -8.57
C ARG A 88 -15.28 -1.29 -7.14
N ASN A 89 -14.08 -1.83 -6.92
CA ASN A 89 -13.34 -1.73 -5.65
C ASN A 89 -11.96 -1.16 -5.87
N ILE A 90 -11.42 -0.53 -4.84
CA ILE A 90 -10.01 -0.18 -4.77
C ILE A 90 -9.37 -1.02 -3.67
N TYR A 91 -8.22 -1.62 -3.97
CA TYR A 91 -7.47 -2.44 -3.02
C TYR A 91 -6.18 -1.74 -2.67
N MET A 92 -5.97 -1.46 -1.39
CA MET A 92 -4.74 -0.88 -0.88
C MET A 92 -3.83 -2.01 -0.41
N GLU A 93 -2.78 -2.29 -1.18
CA GLU A 93 -1.82 -3.35 -0.86
C GLU A 93 -0.97 -3.00 0.34
N ASP A 94 -0.40 -1.79 0.34
CA ASP A 94 0.50 -1.32 1.39
C ASP A 94 0.14 0.10 1.80
N LEU A 95 0.34 0.36 3.11
CA LEU A 95 0.32 1.70 3.69
C LEU A 95 1.46 1.77 4.71
N TYR A 96 2.44 2.62 4.48
CA TYR A 96 3.61 2.71 5.35
C TYR A 96 4.09 4.15 5.52
N VAL A 97 4.49 4.47 6.74
CA VAL A 97 5.14 5.75 7.10
C VAL A 97 6.37 5.41 7.94
N MET A 98 7.51 6.01 7.61
CA MET A 98 8.74 5.82 8.37
C MET A 98 8.52 6.17 9.85
N PRO A 99 9.13 5.41 10.78
CA PRO A 99 8.93 5.63 12.23
C PRO A 99 9.16 7.08 12.67
N GLU A 100 10.16 7.77 12.11
CA GLU A 100 10.48 9.17 12.44
C GLU A 100 9.32 10.13 12.17
N PHE A 101 8.41 9.76 11.28
CA PHE A 101 7.33 10.64 10.81
C PHE A 101 5.95 10.17 11.25
N ARG A 102 5.87 9.14 12.10
CA ARG A 102 4.58 8.64 12.61
C ARG A 102 4.00 9.58 13.66
N GLY A 103 2.69 9.46 13.89
CA GLY A 103 1.98 10.29 14.86
C GLY A 103 1.66 11.71 14.36
N LYS A 104 1.87 11.98 13.07
CA LYS A 104 1.64 13.30 12.46
C LYS A 104 0.50 13.30 11.44
N GLY A 105 -0.25 12.21 11.36
CA GLY A 105 -1.40 12.09 10.46
C GLY A 105 -1.07 11.77 9.00
N ILE A 106 0.19 11.46 8.66
CA ILE A 106 0.60 11.19 7.27
C ILE A 106 -0.07 9.93 6.74
N GLY A 107 -0.07 8.83 7.51
CA GLY A 107 -0.73 7.59 7.11
C GLY A 107 -2.22 7.78 6.85
N LYS A 108 -2.89 8.54 7.70
CA LYS A 108 -4.31 8.87 7.53
C LYS A 108 -4.56 9.68 6.26
N ARG A 109 -3.68 10.64 5.96
CA ARG A 109 -3.77 11.43 4.71
C ARG A 109 -3.58 10.57 3.46
N LEU A 110 -2.59 9.67 3.50
CA LEU A 110 -2.37 8.71 2.40
C LEU A 110 -3.61 7.86 2.18
N MET A 111 -4.15 7.26 3.23
CA MET A 111 -5.32 6.41 3.15
C MET A 111 -6.56 7.19 2.67
N ARG A 112 -6.75 8.40 3.17
CA ARG A 112 -7.83 9.29 2.73
C ARG A 112 -7.74 9.56 1.23
N THR A 113 -6.54 9.88 0.73
CA THR A 113 -6.34 10.14 -0.69
C THR A 113 -6.66 8.90 -1.54
N VAL A 114 -6.28 7.69 -1.09
CA VAL A 114 -6.68 6.46 -1.76
C VAL A 114 -8.20 6.33 -1.81
N ALA A 115 -8.89 6.60 -0.70
CA ALA A 115 -10.35 6.56 -0.65
C ALA A 115 -10.98 7.57 -1.61
N GLU A 116 -10.47 8.80 -1.66
CA GLU A 116 -10.94 9.84 -2.59
C GLU A 116 -10.78 9.40 -4.05
N ILE A 117 -9.63 8.84 -4.40
CA ILE A 117 -9.37 8.29 -5.75
C ILE A 117 -10.38 7.19 -6.07
N GLY A 118 -10.62 6.28 -5.12
CA GLY A 118 -11.61 5.21 -5.30
C GLY A 118 -13.00 5.76 -5.58
N LEU A 119 -13.45 6.72 -4.78
CA LEU A 119 -14.77 7.35 -4.97
C LEU A 119 -14.87 8.06 -6.32
N GLU A 120 -13.85 8.77 -6.74
CA GLU A 120 -13.80 9.42 -8.06
C GLU A 120 -13.91 8.41 -9.21
N LYS A 121 -13.37 7.22 -9.05
CA LYS A 121 -13.45 6.13 -10.02
C LYS A 121 -14.75 5.30 -9.91
N GLY A 122 -15.66 5.69 -9.04
CA GLY A 122 -16.92 4.97 -8.84
C GLY A 122 -16.80 3.70 -8.03
N CYS A 123 -15.74 3.56 -7.24
CA CYS A 123 -15.58 2.43 -6.33
C CYS A 123 -16.56 2.53 -5.16
N THR A 124 -17.11 1.39 -4.75
CA THR A 124 -18.07 1.31 -3.66
C THR A 124 -17.43 0.79 -2.37
N GLN A 125 -16.24 0.23 -2.47
CA GLN A 125 -15.52 -0.33 -1.32
C GLN A 125 -14.01 -0.13 -1.51
N MET A 126 -13.32 -0.03 -0.38
CA MET A 126 -11.86 -0.12 -0.32
C MET A 126 -11.49 -1.31 0.57
N LYS A 127 -10.65 -2.19 0.06
CA LYS A 127 -10.21 -3.39 0.76
C LYS A 127 -8.70 -3.36 1.01
N PHE A 128 -8.28 -4.03 2.06
CA PHE A 128 -6.88 -4.20 2.42
C PHE A 128 -6.75 -5.35 3.42
N SER A 129 -5.52 -5.78 3.66
CA SER A 129 -5.22 -6.83 4.63
C SER A 129 -4.27 -6.31 5.69
N VAL A 130 -4.34 -6.88 6.89
CA VAL A 130 -3.46 -6.55 8.00
C VAL A 130 -3.10 -7.83 8.74
N LEU A 131 -1.86 -7.95 9.19
CA LEU A 131 -1.41 -9.12 9.97
C LEU A 131 -2.12 -9.13 11.33
N ASP A 132 -2.54 -10.29 11.77
CA ASP A 132 -3.37 -10.46 12.98
C ASP A 132 -2.66 -10.01 14.28
N TRP A 133 -1.33 -9.99 14.29
CA TRP A 133 -0.56 -9.50 15.43
C TRP A 133 -0.35 -7.99 15.42
N ASN A 134 -0.66 -7.30 14.33
CA ASN A 134 -0.43 -5.85 14.18
C ASN A 134 -1.57 -5.04 14.80
N GLN A 135 -1.69 -5.10 16.11
CA GLN A 135 -2.79 -4.47 16.83
C GLN A 135 -2.88 -2.95 16.62
N PRO A 136 -1.76 -2.19 16.61
CA PRO A 136 -1.87 -0.75 16.35
C PRO A 136 -2.51 -0.42 15.00
N ALA A 137 -2.19 -1.17 13.95
CA ALA A 137 -2.80 -0.99 12.63
C ALA A 137 -4.27 -1.38 12.65
N ILE A 138 -4.60 -2.52 13.26
CA ILE A 138 -5.99 -2.99 13.39
C ILE A 138 -6.84 -1.92 14.10
N ASP A 139 -6.38 -1.41 15.23
CA ASP A 139 -7.09 -0.38 15.99
C ASP A 139 -7.28 0.89 15.16
N PHE A 140 -6.25 1.28 14.42
CA PHE A 140 -6.32 2.43 13.52
C PHE A 140 -7.42 2.24 12.46
N TYR A 141 -7.44 1.11 11.77
CA TYR A 141 -8.43 0.85 10.72
C TYR A 141 -9.86 0.76 11.28
N LEU A 142 -10.04 0.05 12.38
CA LEU A 142 -11.36 -0.04 13.04
C LEU A 142 -11.83 1.33 13.51
N GLY A 143 -10.94 2.15 14.05
CA GLY A 143 -11.22 3.53 14.46
C GLY A 143 -11.67 4.42 13.31
N GLU A 144 -11.23 4.14 12.09
CA GLU A 144 -11.63 4.87 10.88
C GLU A 144 -12.90 4.28 10.22
N GLY A 145 -13.49 3.24 10.81
CA GLY A 145 -14.76 2.68 10.34
C GLY A 145 -14.65 1.42 9.48
N ALA A 146 -13.45 0.81 9.42
CA ALA A 146 -13.28 -0.45 8.71
C ALA A 146 -13.99 -1.61 9.42
N VAL A 147 -14.35 -2.64 8.65
CA VAL A 147 -14.97 -3.87 9.15
C VAL A 147 -13.99 -5.02 8.91
N ASP A 148 -13.74 -5.83 9.93
CA ASP A 148 -12.95 -7.05 9.80
C ASP A 148 -13.79 -8.14 9.14
N LEU A 149 -13.61 -8.38 7.85
CA LEU A 149 -14.37 -9.35 7.08
C LEU A 149 -14.09 -10.79 7.48
N THR A 150 -12.89 -11.10 7.97
CA THR A 150 -12.58 -12.43 8.46
C THR A 150 -13.45 -12.77 9.67
N ALA A 151 -13.56 -11.84 10.62
CA ALA A 151 -14.42 -12.03 11.78
C ALA A 151 -15.91 -11.98 11.43
N ALA A 152 -16.32 -11.04 10.58
CA ALA A 152 -17.74 -10.82 10.26
C ALA A 152 -18.31 -11.85 9.28
N GLU A 153 -17.51 -12.32 8.31
CA GLU A 153 -18.00 -13.13 7.18
C GLU A 153 -17.24 -14.46 7.02
N GLY A 154 -16.14 -14.68 7.72
CA GLY A 154 -15.41 -15.95 7.71
C GLY A 154 -14.56 -16.21 6.48
N TRP A 155 -14.16 -15.19 5.74
CA TRP A 155 -13.31 -15.35 4.57
C TRP A 155 -11.93 -15.87 4.92
N HIS A 156 -11.43 -16.85 4.14
CA HIS A 156 -10.05 -17.33 4.19
C HIS A 156 -9.34 -16.90 2.91
N VAL A 157 -8.09 -16.46 3.04
CA VAL A 157 -7.27 -16.09 1.91
C VAL A 157 -6.49 -17.31 1.42
N PHE A 158 -6.60 -17.63 0.12
CA PHE A 158 -5.81 -18.67 -0.54
C PHE A 158 -4.96 -18.07 -1.62
N ARG A 159 -3.82 -18.68 -1.90
CA ARG A 159 -2.99 -18.33 -3.06
C ARG A 159 -2.32 -19.57 -3.63
N PHE A 160 -2.12 -19.57 -4.93
CA PHE A 160 -1.23 -20.50 -5.60
C PHE A 160 0.13 -19.80 -5.74
N GLU A 161 1.18 -20.43 -5.25
CA GLU A 161 2.53 -19.98 -5.56
C GLU A 161 2.85 -20.26 -7.02
N ALA A 162 3.93 -19.66 -7.56
CA ALA A 162 4.24 -19.74 -9.00
C ALA A 162 4.27 -21.16 -9.54
N ASP A 163 4.91 -22.09 -8.85
CA ASP A 163 5.00 -23.50 -9.30
C ASP A 163 3.63 -24.16 -9.35
N ALA A 164 2.81 -23.96 -8.34
CA ALA A 164 1.46 -24.50 -8.27
C ALA A 164 0.56 -23.91 -9.37
N MET A 165 0.72 -22.62 -9.65
CA MET A 165 -0.02 -21.94 -10.70
C MET A 165 0.37 -22.47 -12.09
N GLN A 166 1.67 -22.71 -12.33
CA GLN A 166 2.16 -23.31 -13.56
C GLN A 166 1.61 -24.73 -13.76
N GLN A 167 1.62 -25.54 -12.70
CA GLN A 167 1.06 -26.89 -12.74
C GLN A 167 -0.44 -26.87 -13.03
N LEU A 168 -1.18 -25.95 -12.42
CA LEU A 168 -2.61 -25.78 -12.66
C LEU A 168 -2.88 -25.43 -14.13
N ALA A 169 -2.11 -24.53 -14.70
CA ALA A 169 -2.26 -24.03 -16.06
C ALA A 169 -1.91 -25.09 -17.12
N SER A 170 -1.11 -26.11 -16.77
CA SER A 170 -0.64 -27.15 -17.70
C SER A 170 -1.47 -28.45 -17.70
N LYS A 171 -2.56 -28.49 -16.90
CA LYS A 171 -3.45 -29.68 -16.83
C LYS A 171 -4.49 -29.73 -17.95
#